data_2182bfa656c3fb56323b0dfbe5b75d2f
#
_entry.id   2182bfa656c3fb56323b0dfbe5b75d2f
#
_cell.length_a   1.000
_cell.length_b   1.000
_cell.length_c   1.000
_cell.angle_alpha   90.00
_cell.angle_beta   90.00
_cell.angle_gamma   90.00
#
_symmetry.space_group_name_H-M   'P 1'
#
loop_
_entity.id
_entity.type
_entity.pdbx_description
1 polymer ?
#
loop_
_entity_poly.entity_id
_entity_poly.type
_entity_poly.pdbx_seq_one_letter_code
_entity_poly.pdbx_strand_id
1 'polypeptide(L)'
;YDYAMAAPLMVPEKETKDMNMLILGMGTGTYATQCKKYFGDMQMEGVEIDKKITDLSRKYFSLPDDVKVTTYDGRAYLQAEDQKYDVIMVDAYQDITIPFQMSSEEFFSMVKEHLTDDGVMVVNMNMRGSGEGNINQYLSDTISSVFGNVYTVDVDGSTNRELFASDDADMMNVLQKNIAKVTEFDLRNLMAKVSTNAVAYSGGDYIMTDDKAPVELLGMRVIDQLIQDEVAYYKKIYETDGLQGLLEQL
;
A
#
# COMPACT_ATOMS: atom_id res chain seq x y z
N TYR A 1 1.24 5.96 -3.87
CA TYR A 1 2.19 6.33 -2.78
C TYR A 1 1.76 7.60 -2.05
N ASP A 2 1.22 8.58 -2.75
CA ASP A 2 0.86 9.86 -2.13
C ASP A 2 -0.16 9.70 -1.01
N TYR A 3 -1.14 8.81 -1.18
CA TYR A 3 -2.15 8.51 -0.15
C TYR A 3 -1.56 7.75 1.04
N ALA A 4 -0.57 6.88 0.80
CA ALA A 4 0.13 6.13 1.85
C ALA A 4 0.86 7.04 2.85
N MET A 5 1.17 8.29 2.47
CA MET A 5 1.75 9.28 3.38
C MET A 5 0.83 9.65 4.56
N ALA A 6 -0.41 9.19 4.58
CA ALA A 6 -1.27 9.33 5.75
C ALA A 6 -0.83 8.44 6.92
N ALA A 7 -0.17 7.31 6.68
CA ALA A 7 0.21 6.37 7.74
C ALA A 7 1.08 6.99 8.84
N PRO A 8 2.15 7.76 8.58
CA PRO A 8 2.90 8.46 9.63
C PRO A 8 2.06 9.46 10.44
N LEU A 9 1.00 10.02 9.84
CA LEU A 9 0.12 10.95 10.53
C LEU A 9 -0.96 10.26 11.38
N MET A 10 -1.10 8.94 11.26
CA MET A 10 -2.02 8.12 12.06
C MET A 10 -1.39 7.64 13.38
N VAL A 11 -0.06 7.78 13.53
CA VAL A 11 0.66 7.40 14.77
C VAL A 11 0.53 8.53 15.79
N PRO A 12 0.07 8.25 17.03
CA PRO A 12 -0.12 9.28 18.06
C PRO A 12 1.19 9.73 18.70
N GLU A 13 1.15 10.94 19.28
CA GLU A 13 2.12 11.49 20.24
C GLU A 13 3.61 11.48 19.83
N LYS A 14 3.93 11.11 18.59
CA LYS A 14 5.28 11.04 18.07
C LYS A 14 5.46 12.01 16.92
N GLU A 15 6.54 12.79 16.94
CA GLU A 15 6.88 13.59 15.76
C GLU A 15 7.41 12.67 14.66
N THR A 16 7.05 12.96 13.42
CA THR A 16 7.40 12.09 12.27
C THR A 16 8.91 11.85 12.13
N LYS A 17 9.74 12.84 12.51
CA LYS A 17 11.21 12.71 12.51
C LYS A 17 11.76 11.69 13.52
N ASP A 18 10.97 11.35 14.55
CA ASP A 18 11.34 10.42 15.62
C ASP A 18 10.76 9.01 15.38
N MET A 19 10.07 8.81 14.24
CA MET A 19 9.48 7.53 13.87
C MET A 19 10.47 6.60 13.19
N ASN A 20 10.28 5.31 13.41
CA ASN A 20 10.92 4.24 12.68
C ASN A 20 9.96 3.67 11.64
N MET A 21 10.37 3.58 10.40
CA MET A 21 9.57 3.06 9.30
C MET A 21 10.28 1.93 8.58
N LEU A 22 9.55 0.85 8.31
CA LEU A 22 9.97 -0.23 7.43
C LEU A 22 9.17 -0.20 6.14
N ILE A 23 9.85 -0.38 5.00
CA ILE A 23 9.23 -0.46 3.68
C ILE A 23 9.57 -1.82 3.06
N LEU A 24 8.58 -2.70 2.96
CA LEU A 24 8.67 -4.00 2.30
C LEU A 24 8.28 -3.83 0.83
N GLY A 25 9.27 -4.00 -0.06
CA GLY A 25 9.17 -3.62 -1.46
C GLY A 25 9.58 -2.17 -1.67
N MET A 26 10.87 -1.85 -1.43
CA MET A 26 11.39 -0.48 -1.58
C MET A 26 11.23 0.06 -3.01
N GLY A 27 11.35 -0.78 -4.01
CA GLY A 27 11.25 -0.38 -5.41
C GLY A 27 12.22 0.74 -5.75
N THR A 28 11.74 1.77 -6.43
CA THR A 28 12.55 2.96 -6.76
C THR A 28 12.76 3.92 -5.59
N GLY A 29 12.15 3.66 -4.43
CA GLY A 29 12.28 4.50 -3.23
C GLY A 29 11.40 5.75 -3.22
N THR A 30 10.39 5.81 -4.08
CA THR A 30 9.50 6.98 -4.21
C THR A 30 8.82 7.31 -2.88
N TYR A 31 8.26 6.31 -2.18
CA TYR A 31 7.61 6.52 -0.90
C TYR A 31 8.58 7.06 0.17
N ALA A 32 9.77 6.45 0.29
CA ALA A 32 10.80 6.92 1.23
C ALA A 32 11.25 8.35 0.92
N THR A 33 11.45 8.68 -0.36
CA THR A 33 11.85 10.02 -0.80
C THR A 33 10.77 11.07 -0.47
N GLN A 34 9.50 10.73 -0.66
CA GLN A 34 8.37 11.61 -0.29
C GLN A 34 8.26 11.79 1.22
N CYS A 35 8.33 10.71 1.99
CA CYS A 35 8.30 10.78 3.45
C CYS A 35 9.42 11.68 3.97
N LYS A 36 10.64 11.51 3.47
CA LYS A 36 11.76 12.36 3.85
C LYS A 36 11.57 13.82 3.48
N LYS A 37 11.03 14.11 2.31
CA LYS A 37 10.73 15.46 1.84
C LYS A 37 9.74 16.19 2.75
N TYR A 38 8.69 15.51 3.17
CA TYR A 38 7.55 16.13 3.85
C TYR A 38 7.59 15.99 5.37
N PHE A 39 8.23 14.95 5.89
CA PHE A 39 8.27 14.65 7.33
C PHE A 39 9.66 14.79 7.95
N GLY A 40 10.69 15.09 7.15
CA GLY A 40 12.05 15.31 7.64
C GLY A 40 12.84 14.04 7.88
N ASP A 41 13.75 14.07 8.85
CA ASP A 41 14.75 13.01 9.09
C ASP A 41 14.17 11.80 9.85
N MET A 42 13.09 11.21 9.30
CA MET A 42 12.54 9.96 9.77
C MET A 42 13.54 8.81 9.55
N GLN A 43 13.62 7.89 10.51
CA GLN A 43 14.43 6.68 10.35
C GLN A 43 13.70 5.68 9.45
N MET A 44 14.24 5.43 8.27
CA MET A 44 13.62 4.55 7.29
C MET A 44 14.56 3.42 6.89
N GLU A 45 14.01 2.21 6.89
CA GLU A 45 14.64 1.03 6.33
C GLU A 45 13.78 0.45 5.22
N GLY A 46 14.41 -0.06 4.16
CA GLY A 46 13.73 -0.73 3.06
C GLY A 46 14.25 -2.13 2.82
N VAL A 47 13.37 -2.99 2.38
CA VAL A 47 13.72 -4.33 1.89
C VAL A 47 13.30 -4.43 0.43
N GLU A 48 14.23 -4.84 -0.44
CA GLU A 48 14.00 -4.99 -1.87
C GLU A 48 14.63 -6.31 -2.33
N ILE A 49 13.86 -7.13 -3.00
CA ILE A 49 14.34 -8.46 -3.44
C ILE A 49 15.31 -8.37 -4.60
N ASP A 50 15.17 -7.35 -5.46
CA ASP A 50 16.04 -7.16 -6.63
C ASP A 50 17.10 -6.08 -6.38
N LYS A 51 18.35 -6.53 -6.21
CA LYS A 51 19.48 -5.61 -6.07
C LYS A 51 19.62 -4.61 -7.21
N LYS A 52 19.20 -4.95 -8.44
CA LYS A 52 19.30 -4.04 -9.58
C LYS A 52 18.34 -2.86 -9.41
N ILE A 53 17.14 -3.10 -8.87
CA ILE A 53 16.17 -2.05 -8.56
C ILE A 53 16.77 -1.11 -7.50
N THR A 54 17.39 -1.64 -6.43
CA THR A 54 18.08 -0.82 -5.43
C THR A 54 19.20 0.03 -6.02
N ASP A 55 20.02 -0.55 -6.91
CA ASP A 55 21.11 0.18 -7.58
C ASP A 55 20.56 1.29 -8.49
N LEU A 56 19.44 1.03 -9.19
CA LEU A 56 18.76 2.02 -10.05
C LEU A 56 18.09 3.13 -9.23
N SER A 57 17.49 2.81 -8.07
CA SER A 57 16.82 3.77 -7.20
C SER A 57 17.77 4.89 -6.75
N ARG A 58 18.98 4.54 -6.33
CA ARG A 58 20.03 5.49 -5.95
C ARG A 58 20.54 6.30 -7.15
N LYS A 59 20.75 5.64 -8.29
CA LYS A 59 21.36 6.26 -9.46
C LYS A 59 20.42 7.21 -10.21
N TYR A 60 19.14 6.87 -10.31
CA TYR A 60 18.20 7.57 -11.19
C TYR A 60 16.98 8.15 -10.51
N PHE A 61 16.63 7.69 -9.31
CA PHE A 61 15.41 8.07 -8.59
C PHE A 61 15.66 8.85 -7.30
N SER A 62 16.93 9.24 -7.07
CA SER A 62 17.31 10.09 -5.94
C SER A 62 16.93 9.52 -4.56
N LEU A 63 16.93 8.18 -4.42
CA LEU A 63 16.74 7.58 -3.11
C LEU A 63 17.84 8.10 -2.16
N PRO A 64 17.48 8.70 -1.01
CA PRO A 64 18.46 9.30 -0.09
C PRO A 64 19.48 8.27 0.41
N ASP A 65 20.75 8.68 0.52
CA ASP A 65 21.85 7.78 0.90
C ASP A 65 21.74 7.23 2.33
N ASP A 66 21.06 7.95 3.20
CA ASP A 66 20.83 7.58 4.59
C ASP A 66 19.64 6.61 4.79
N VAL A 67 18.85 6.35 3.76
CA VAL A 67 17.85 5.28 3.78
C VAL A 67 18.56 3.95 3.57
N LYS A 68 18.58 3.12 4.61
CA LYS A 68 19.15 1.76 4.52
C LYS A 68 18.25 0.87 3.68
N VAL A 69 18.82 0.18 2.68
CA VAL A 69 18.10 -0.82 1.89
C VAL A 69 18.81 -2.15 1.98
N THR A 70 18.08 -3.17 2.41
CA THR A 70 18.57 -4.56 2.48
C THR A 70 18.02 -5.34 1.30
N THR A 71 18.90 -5.96 0.52
CA THR A 71 18.47 -6.86 -0.57
C THR A 71 18.15 -8.22 0.01
N TYR A 72 16.87 -8.48 0.21
CA TYR A 72 16.36 -9.72 0.80
C TYR A 72 14.89 -9.94 0.51
N ASP A 73 14.37 -11.14 0.79
CA ASP A 73 12.94 -11.41 0.82
C ASP A 73 12.29 -10.69 2.02
N GLY A 74 11.17 -9.97 1.77
CA GLY A 74 10.54 -9.12 2.80
C GLY A 74 10.00 -9.90 3.99
N ARG A 75 9.42 -11.07 3.77
CA ARG A 75 8.92 -11.93 4.85
C ARG A 75 10.06 -12.55 5.65
N ALA A 76 11.09 -13.05 4.96
CA ALA A 76 12.27 -13.62 5.61
C ALA A 76 13.07 -12.55 6.40
N TYR A 77 13.01 -11.28 5.95
CA TYR A 77 13.57 -10.16 6.70
C TYR A 77 12.86 -9.97 8.03
N LEU A 78 11.52 -9.88 8.03
CA LEU A 78 10.74 -9.77 9.27
C LEU A 78 10.98 -10.94 10.23
N GLN A 79 11.12 -12.18 9.70
CA GLN A 79 11.41 -13.35 10.54
C GLN A 79 12.77 -13.29 11.27
N ALA A 80 13.70 -12.51 10.74
CA ALA A 80 15.06 -12.37 11.27
C ALA A 80 15.25 -11.08 12.08
N GLU A 81 14.27 -10.19 12.11
CA GLU A 81 14.33 -8.87 12.72
C GLU A 81 13.53 -8.87 14.04
N ASP A 82 14.06 -8.23 15.07
CA ASP A 82 13.37 -8.07 16.36
C ASP A 82 12.89 -6.61 16.59
N GLN A 83 13.19 -5.70 15.65
CA GLN A 83 12.88 -4.27 15.80
C GLN A 83 11.38 -4.01 15.66
N LYS A 84 10.89 -3.03 16.42
CA LYS A 84 9.52 -2.49 16.29
C LYS A 84 9.53 -1.23 15.44
N TYR A 85 8.49 -1.07 14.64
CA TYR A 85 8.31 0.05 13.74
C TYR A 85 7.00 0.79 14.06
N ASP A 86 7.02 2.09 13.88
CA ASP A 86 5.81 2.92 14.00
C ASP A 86 4.95 2.83 12.74
N VAL A 87 5.61 2.63 11.59
CA VAL A 87 4.93 2.44 10.31
C VAL A 87 5.60 1.28 9.55
N ILE A 88 4.79 0.37 9.03
CA ILE A 88 5.24 -0.65 8.07
C ILE A 88 4.45 -0.47 6.78
N MET A 89 5.16 -0.12 5.69
CA MET A 89 4.60 -0.07 4.33
C MET A 89 4.81 -1.42 3.65
N VAL A 90 3.74 -1.99 3.10
CA VAL A 90 3.79 -3.21 2.28
C VAL A 90 3.41 -2.86 0.86
N ASP A 91 4.39 -2.84 -0.02
CA ASP A 91 4.25 -2.55 -1.46
C ASP A 91 5.12 -3.49 -2.30
N ALA A 92 5.16 -4.75 -1.91
CA ALA A 92 5.94 -5.79 -2.57
C ALA A 92 5.09 -6.49 -3.63
N TYR A 93 5.21 -6.04 -4.86
CA TYR A 93 4.56 -6.67 -6.00
C TYR A 93 5.57 -7.42 -6.86
N GLN A 94 5.20 -8.63 -7.25
CA GLN A 94 5.85 -9.38 -8.30
C GLN A 94 4.91 -9.40 -9.50
N ASP A 95 5.32 -8.74 -10.58
CA ASP A 95 4.48 -8.46 -11.74
C ASP A 95 3.23 -7.64 -11.35
N ILE A 96 2.07 -8.29 -11.21
CA ILE A 96 0.77 -7.63 -11.02
C ILE A 96 0.21 -7.86 -9.61
N THR A 97 0.64 -8.94 -8.95
CA THR A 97 0.08 -9.34 -7.66
C THR A 97 1.08 -9.27 -6.53
N ILE A 98 0.58 -9.09 -5.31
CA ILE A 98 1.39 -9.31 -4.11
C ILE A 98 1.78 -10.78 -4.06
N PRO A 99 3.03 -11.15 -3.72
CA PRO A 99 3.44 -12.55 -3.59
C PRO A 99 2.60 -13.28 -2.54
N PHE A 100 2.25 -14.55 -2.81
CA PHE A 100 1.38 -15.32 -1.91
C PHE A 100 1.91 -15.38 -0.47
N GLN A 101 3.24 -15.46 -0.29
CA GLN A 101 3.89 -15.49 1.02
C GLN A 101 3.77 -14.15 1.80
N MET A 102 3.31 -13.08 1.15
CA MET A 102 3.09 -11.76 1.76
C MET A 102 1.60 -11.38 1.77
N SER A 103 0.70 -12.33 1.60
CA SER A 103 -0.75 -12.10 1.53
C SER A 103 -1.56 -12.90 2.55
N SER A 104 -0.90 -13.72 3.38
CA SER A 104 -1.54 -14.62 4.33
C SER A 104 -1.76 -13.98 5.72
N GLU A 105 -2.69 -14.55 6.49
CA GLU A 105 -2.96 -14.19 7.88
C GLU A 105 -1.69 -14.30 8.74
N GLU A 106 -0.85 -15.32 8.48
CA GLU A 106 0.41 -15.53 9.18
C GLU A 106 1.42 -14.41 8.87
N PHE A 107 1.47 -13.94 7.62
CA PHE A 107 2.32 -12.80 7.25
C PHE A 107 1.84 -11.52 7.92
N PHE A 108 0.54 -11.20 7.87
CA PHE A 108 0.03 -9.98 8.49
C PHE A 108 0.11 -10.02 10.02
N SER A 109 0.00 -11.20 10.64
CA SER A 109 0.27 -11.40 12.07
C SER A 109 1.72 -11.06 12.40
N MET A 110 2.66 -11.51 11.59
CA MET A 110 4.08 -11.17 11.73
C MET A 110 4.31 -9.66 11.56
N VAL A 111 3.69 -9.00 10.58
CA VAL A 111 3.76 -7.53 10.43
C VAL A 111 3.24 -6.84 11.70
N LYS A 112 2.11 -7.27 12.22
CA LYS A 112 1.53 -6.75 13.47
C LYS A 112 2.49 -6.92 14.66
N GLU A 113 3.15 -8.06 14.78
CA GLU A 113 4.15 -8.31 15.81
C GLU A 113 5.36 -7.37 15.73
N HIS A 114 5.66 -6.80 14.57
CA HIS A 114 6.74 -5.84 14.36
C HIS A 114 6.27 -4.38 14.41
N LEU A 115 4.99 -4.11 14.64
CA LEU A 115 4.51 -2.77 14.93
C LEU A 115 4.65 -2.42 16.41
N THR A 116 4.82 -1.13 16.70
CA THR A 116 4.60 -0.59 18.05
C THR A 116 3.11 -0.70 18.39
N ASP A 117 2.74 -0.52 19.66
CA ASP A 117 1.35 -0.70 20.13
C ASP A 117 0.35 0.18 19.37
N ASP A 118 0.75 1.40 18.98
CA ASP A 118 -0.05 2.34 18.20
C ASP A 118 0.43 2.42 16.73
N GLY A 119 1.22 1.45 16.31
CA GLY A 119 1.81 1.43 14.96
C GLY A 119 0.77 1.17 13.88
N VAL A 120 1.10 1.61 12.65
CA VAL A 120 0.21 1.54 11.50
C VAL A 120 0.88 0.78 10.36
N MET A 121 0.19 -0.24 9.85
CA MET A 121 0.51 -0.84 8.57
C MET A 121 -0.23 -0.12 7.46
N VAL A 122 0.45 0.15 6.34
CA VAL A 122 -0.19 0.59 5.11
C VAL A 122 0.16 -0.37 3.98
N VAL A 123 -0.85 -0.75 3.20
CA VAL A 123 -0.71 -1.65 2.05
C VAL A 123 -1.21 -0.95 0.81
N ASN A 124 -0.34 -0.82 -0.21
CA ASN A 124 -0.79 -0.42 -1.53
C ASN A 124 -1.42 -1.64 -2.22
N MET A 125 -2.73 -1.62 -2.41
CA MET A 125 -3.45 -2.66 -3.13
C MET A 125 -3.61 -2.25 -4.58
N ASN A 126 -2.86 -2.89 -5.45
CA ASN A 126 -2.94 -2.68 -6.89
C ASN A 126 -4.19 -3.38 -7.47
N MET A 127 -4.65 -2.92 -8.63
CA MET A 127 -5.69 -3.56 -9.44
C MET A 127 -7.02 -3.77 -8.69
N ARG A 128 -7.67 -2.69 -8.33
CA ARG A 128 -9.03 -2.72 -7.76
C ARG A 128 -10.00 -3.43 -8.71
N GLY A 129 -10.35 -4.67 -8.38
CA GLY A 129 -11.33 -5.46 -9.10
C GLY A 129 -12.77 -5.10 -8.72
N SER A 130 -13.70 -5.34 -9.64
CA SER A 130 -15.13 -5.29 -9.39
C SER A 130 -15.65 -6.71 -9.11
N GLY A 131 -16.62 -6.84 -8.23
CA GLY A 131 -17.27 -8.10 -7.92
C GLY A 131 -16.78 -8.76 -6.62
N GLU A 132 -17.57 -9.72 -6.17
CA GLU A 132 -17.33 -10.48 -4.95
C GLU A 132 -16.18 -11.47 -5.14
N GLY A 133 -15.35 -11.64 -4.11
CA GLY A 133 -14.21 -12.56 -4.14
C GLY A 133 -13.06 -12.09 -5.02
N ASN A 134 -12.90 -10.78 -5.23
CA ASN A 134 -11.72 -10.21 -5.90
C ASN A 134 -10.49 -10.17 -4.95
N ILE A 135 -9.30 -9.98 -5.52
CA ILE A 135 -8.04 -10.00 -4.76
C ILE A 135 -8.00 -8.97 -3.62
N ASN A 136 -8.55 -7.77 -3.85
CA ASN A 136 -8.56 -6.72 -2.83
C ASN A 136 -9.50 -7.06 -1.68
N GLN A 137 -10.62 -7.76 -1.95
CA GLN A 137 -11.49 -8.27 -0.89
C GLN A 137 -10.78 -9.36 -0.08
N TYR A 138 -10.14 -10.33 -0.73
CA TYR A 138 -9.33 -11.34 -0.03
C TYR A 138 -8.25 -10.71 0.86
N LEU A 139 -7.49 -9.74 0.35
CA LEU A 139 -6.48 -9.03 1.14
C LEU A 139 -7.11 -8.28 2.31
N SER A 140 -8.19 -7.54 2.07
CA SER A 140 -8.85 -6.74 3.12
C SER A 140 -9.46 -7.63 4.21
N ASP A 141 -10.11 -8.75 3.84
CA ASP A 141 -10.66 -9.72 4.79
C ASP A 141 -9.54 -10.37 5.62
N THR A 142 -8.45 -10.78 4.97
CA THR A 142 -7.29 -11.38 5.64
C THR A 142 -6.63 -10.38 6.61
N ILE A 143 -6.45 -9.12 6.22
CA ILE A 143 -5.89 -8.10 7.11
C ILE A 143 -6.85 -7.82 8.27
N SER A 144 -8.16 -7.77 8.02
CA SER A 144 -9.17 -7.54 9.05
C SER A 144 -9.32 -8.70 10.04
N SER A 145 -8.87 -9.92 9.70
CA SER A 145 -8.81 -11.02 10.68
C SER A 145 -7.70 -10.83 11.70
N VAL A 146 -6.69 -10.01 11.37
CA VAL A 146 -5.50 -9.78 12.21
C VAL A 146 -5.58 -8.47 12.97
N PHE A 147 -6.01 -7.38 12.33
CA PHE A 147 -6.02 -6.03 12.90
C PHE A 147 -7.41 -5.62 13.36
N GLY A 148 -7.47 -4.93 14.49
CA GLY A 148 -8.73 -4.47 15.08
C GLY A 148 -9.40 -3.33 14.31
N ASN A 149 -8.62 -2.49 13.60
CA ASN A 149 -9.12 -1.34 12.87
C ASN A 149 -8.50 -1.31 11.47
N VAL A 150 -9.35 -1.35 10.46
CA VAL A 150 -8.94 -1.34 9.03
C VAL A 150 -9.73 -0.30 8.28
N TYR A 151 -9.05 0.51 7.49
CA TYR A 151 -9.64 1.54 6.62
C TYR A 151 -9.09 1.43 5.22
N THR A 152 -9.94 1.65 4.23
CA THR A 152 -9.55 1.65 2.82
C THR A 152 -9.86 2.99 2.17
N VAL A 153 -9.00 3.39 1.22
CA VAL A 153 -9.18 4.61 0.42
C VAL A 153 -8.87 4.32 -1.04
N ASP A 154 -9.80 4.56 -1.93
CA ASP A 154 -9.56 4.47 -3.36
C ASP A 154 -8.71 5.65 -3.83
N VAL A 155 -7.67 5.37 -4.61
CA VAL A 155 -6.80 6.40 -5.18
C VAL A 155 -7.45 6.96 -6.44
N ASP A 156 -7.66 8.28 -6.48
CA ASP A 156 -8.29 8.95 -7.61
C ASP A 156 -7.46 8.82 -8.89
N GLY A 157 -8.14 8.54 -9.99
CA GLY A 157 -7.49 8.40 -11.30
C GLY A 157 -6.59 7.18 -11.44
N SER A 158 -6.67 6.23 -10.50
CA SER A 158 -5.90 5.00 -10.47
C SER A 158 -6.79 3.79 -10.15
N THR A 159 -6.30 2.60 -10.45
CA THR A 159 -6.89 1.33 -10.00
C THR A 159 -6.39 0.91 -8.63
N ASN A 160 -5.54 1.71 -7.98
CA ASN A 160 -4.99 1.41 -6.67
C ASN A 160 -5.98 1.79 -5.55
N ARG A 161 -5.83 1.09 -4.45
CA ARG A 161 -6.49 1.34 -3.16
C ARG A 161 -5.43 1.26 -2.07
N GLU A 162 -5.38 2.25 -1.19
CA GLU A 162 -4.58 2.13 0.02
C GLU A 162 -5.42 1.54 1.14
N LEU A 163 -4.82 0.64 1.91
CA LEU A 163 -5.40 0.07 3.11
C LEU A 163 -4.51 0.41 4.29
N PHE A 164 -5.13 0.95 5.35
CA PHE A 164 -4.47 1.26 6.61
C PHE A 164 -5.01 0.33 7.70
N ALA A 165 -4.12 -0.25 8.50
CA ALA A 165 -4.50 -1.17 9.56
C ALA A 165 -3.71 -0.89 10.85
N SER A 166 -4.38 -0.92 12.00
CA SER A 166 -3.81 -0.73 13.32
C SER A 166 -4.69 -1.38 14.38
N ASP A 167 -4.14 -1.63 15.57
CA ASP A 167 -4.96 -1.95 16.75
C ASP A 167 -5.43 -0.69 17.50
N ASP A 168 -4.84 0.48 17.20
CA ASP A 168 -5.31 1.75 17.75
C ASP A 168 -6.67 2.15 17.13
N ALA A 169 -7.72 2.13 17.96
CA ALA A 169 -9.05 2.54 17.54
C ALA A 169 -9.17 4.04 17.26
N ASP A 170 -8.22 4.85 17.73
CA ASP A 170 -8.24 6.31 17.58
C ASP A 170 -7.44 6.79 16.35
N MET A 171 -6.85 5.87 15.56
CA MET A 171 -5.93 6.19 14.44
C MET A 171 -6.48 7.26 13.48
N MET A 172 -7.77 7.25 13.16
CA MET A 172 -8.38 8.24 12.27
C MET A 172 -8.58 9.62 12.92
N ASN A 173 -8.86 9.68 14.23
CA ASN A 173 -8.88 10.93 14.97
C ASN A 173 -7.48 11.51 15.13
N VAL A 174 -6.48 10.64 15.32
CA VAL A 174 -5.06 11.02 15.33
C VAL A 174 -4.67 11.63 13.98
N LEU A 175 -5.02 10.99 12.86
CA LEU A 175 -4.82 11.53 11.52
C LEU A 175 -5.40 12.95 11.39
N GLN A 176 -6.65 13.17 11.78
CA GLN A 176 -7.31 14.49 11.71
C GLN A 176 -6.57 15.54 12.54
N LYS A 177 -6.15 15.20 13.76
CA LYS A 177 -5.38 16.10 14.64
C LYS A 177 -4.01 16.44 14.03
N ASN A 178 -3.33 15.46 13.42
CA ASN A 178 -1.99 15.64 12.86
C ASN A 178 -2.02 16.38 11.50
N ILE A 179 -3.05 16.21 10.69
CA ILE A 179 -3.26 17.01 9.46
C ILE A 179 -3.24 18.52 9.77
N ALA A 180 -3.83 18.93 10.90
CA ALA A 180 -3.84 20.35 11.29
C ALA A 180 -2.44 20.92 11.56
N LYS A 181 -1.44 20.06 11.85
CA LYS A 181 -0.04 20.44 12.07
C LYS A 181 0.79 20.49 10.78
N VAL A 182 0.28 19.90 9.68
CA VAL A 182 0.98 19.89 8.39
C VAL A 182 1.02 21.31 7.82
N THR A 183 2.22 21.82 7.59
CA THR A 183 2.45 23.19 7.08
C THR A 183 2.36 23.27 5.57
N GLU A 184 2.80 22.22 4.87
CA GLU A 184 2.75 22.13 3.41
C GLU A 184 1.30 22.03 2.93
N PHE A 185 0.88 23.03 2.13
CA PHE A 185 -0.51 23.18 1.70
C PHE A 185 -1.03 21.98 0.88
N ASP A 186 -0.24 21.53 -0.08
CA ASP A 186 -0.64 20.44 -0.97
C ASP A 186 -0.73 19.11 -0.21
N LEU A 187 0.24 18.82 0.65
CA LEU A 187 0.21 17.64 1.51
C LEU A 187 -1.00 17.67 2.45
N ARG A 188 -1.24 18.80 3.11
CA ARG A 188 -2.38 18.95 4.02
C ARG A 188 -3.72 18.70 3.32
N ASN A 189 -3.90 19.23 2.11
CA ASN A 189 -5.12 19.03 1.34
C ASN A 189 -5.28 17.57 0.91
N LEU A 190 -4.19 16.94 0.49
CA LEU A 190 -4.20 15.53 0.13
C LEU A 190 -4.54 14.65 1.33
N MET A 191 -3.92 14.88 2.48
CA MET A 191 -4.21 14.12 3.71
C MET A 191 -5.63 14.35 4.22
N ALA A 192 -6.16 15.56 4.10
CA ALA A 192 -7.57 15.85 4.40
C ALA A 192 -8.52 15.07 3.48
N LYS A 193 -8.17 14.95 2.20
CA LYS A 193 -8.92 14.13 1.24
C LYS A 193 -8.87 12.65 1.60
N VAL A 194 -7.68 12.10 1.96
CA VAL A 194 -7.53 10.73 2.45
C VAL A 194 -8.42 10.51 3.67
N SER A 195 -8.33 11.38 4.67
CA SER A 195 -9.14 11.28 5.90
C SER A 195 -10.65 11.31 5.63
N THR A 196 -11.10 12.12 4.66
CA THR A 196 -12.53 12.24 4.31
C THR A 196 -13.05 11.03 3.53
N ASN A 197 -12.20 10.44 2.68
CA ASN A 197 -12.58 9.34 1.79
C ASN A 197 -12.28 7.96 2.39
N ALA A 198 -11.61 7.92 3.55
CA ALA A 198 -11.34 6.67 4.24
C ALA A 198 -12.65 6.02 4.72
N VAL A 199 -12.81 4.75 4.36
CA VAL A 199 -13.99 3.94 4.72
C VAL A 199 -13.53 2.82 5.63
N ALA A 200 -14.17 2.70 6.81
CA ALA A 200 -13.93 1.57 7.70
C ALA A 200 -14.31 0.26 7.00
N TYR A 201 -13.43 -0.72 7.11
CA TYR A 201 -13.63 -2.04 6.54
C TYR A 201 -13.99 -3.03 7.65
N SER A 202 -15.15 -3.66 7.51
CA SER A 202 -15.61 -4.66 8.47
C SER A 202 -15.37 -6.06 7.93
N GLY A 203 -14.23 -6.60 7.92
CA GLY A 203 -13.88 -7.98 7.55
C GLY A 203 -14.96 -8.90 6.97
N GLY A 204 -14.54 -9.96 6.35
CA GLY A 204 -15.41 -10.97 5.75
C GLY A 204 -14.78 -12.37 5.86
N ASP A 205 -15.24 -13.29 5.00
CA ASP A 205 -14.89 -14.71 5.08
C ASP A 205 -13.77 -15.13 4.12
N TYR A 206 -13.27 -14.19 3.28
CA TYR A 206 -12.22 -14.48 2.29
C TYR A 206 -10.83 -14.39 2.91
N ILE A 207 -10.49 -15.33 3.79
CA ILE A 207 -9.20 -15.36 4.49
C ILE A 207 -8.19 -16.19 3.72
N MET A 208 -7.00 -15.62 3.52
CA MET A 208 -5.83 -16.31 2.96
C MET A 208 -4.91 -16.77 4.10
N THR A 209 -4.43 -18.00 3.98
CA THR A 209 -3.42 -18.58 4.87
C THR A 209 -2.23 -19.07 4.06
N ASP A 210 -1.11 -19.38 4.71
CA ASP A 210 0.08 -19.92 4.04
C ASP A 210 -0.23 -21.18 3.22
N ASP A 211 -1.20 -21.98 3.68
CA ASP A 211 -1.65 -23.18 2.96
C ASP A 211 -2.67 -22.89 1.84
N LYS A 212 -3.29 -21.69 1.84
CA LYS A 212 -4.35 -21.34 0.91
C LYS A 212 -4.37 -19.84 0.61
N ALA A 213 -3.54 -19.43 -0.32
CA ALA A 213 -3.49 -18.07 -0.83
C ALA A 213 -3.50 -18.05 -2.37
N PRO A 214 -4.69 -18.07 -3.01
CA PRO A 214 -4.82 -18.20 -4.47
C PRO A 214 -4.57 -16.88 -5.21
N VAL A 215 -3.51 -16.17 -4.88
CA VAL A 215 -3.23 -14.78 -5.33
C VAL A 215 -3.06 -14.69 -6.84
N GLU A 216 -2.32 -15.64 -7.44
CA GLU A 216 -2.08 -15.66 -8.88
C GLU A 216 -3.38 -15.87 -9.65
N LEU A 217 -4.23 -16.80 -9.17
CA LEU A 217 -5.53 -17.05 -9.80
C LEU A 217 -6.45 -15.84 -9.70
N LEU A 218 -6.46 -15.16 -8.55
CA LEU A 218 -7.25 -13.96 -8.33
C LEU A 218 -6.73 -12.80 -9.20
N GLY A 219 -5.40 -12.63 -9.31
CA GLY A 219 -4.77 -11.65 -10.18
C GLY A 219 -5.12 -11.90 -11.65
N MET A 220 -5.05 -13.12 -12.12
CA MET A 220 -5.48 -13.49 -13.50
C MET A 220 -6.93 -13.10 -13.78
N ARG A 221 -7.85 -13.31 -12.84
CA ARG A 221 -9.25 -12.90 -13.00
C ARG A 221 -9.42 -11.38 -13.15
N VAL A 222 -8.62 -10.59 -12.43
CA VAL A 222 -8.64 -9.13 -12.58
C VAL A 222 -8.13 -8.71 -13.96
N ILE A 223 -7.06 -9.36 -14.45
CA ILE A 223 -6.53 -9.11 -15.80
C ILE A 223 -7.59 -9.45 -16.85
N ASP A 224 -8.22 -10.62 -16.75
CA ASP A 224 -9.28 -11.02 -17.68
C ASP A 224 -10.42 -10.01 -17.70
N GLN A 225 -10.83 -9.51 -16.52
CA GLN A 225 -11.87 -8.47 -16.42
C GLN A 225 -11.43 -7.16 -17.08
N LEU A 226 -10.21 -6.69 -16.82
CA LEU A 226 -9.67 -5.48 -17.43
C LEU A 226 -9.61 -5.59 -18.96
N ILE A 227 -9.18 -6.74 -19.47
CA ILE A 227 -9.16 -6.99 -20.92
C ILE A 227 -10.59 -6.96 -21.49
N GLN A 228 -11.56 -7.59 -20.82
CA GLN A 228 -12.96 -7.59 -21.26
C GLN A 228 -13.56 -6.17 -21.27
N ASP A 229 -13.29 -5.38 -20.23
CA ASP A 229 -13.77 -4.01 -20.11
C ASP A 229 -13.15 -3.12 -21.20
N GLU A 230 -11.86 -3.26 -21.48
CA GLU A 230 -11.14 -2.55 -22.53
C GLU A 230 -11.69 -2.92 -23.93
N VAL A 231 -11.85 -4.20 -24.20
CA VAL A 231 -12.46 -4.70 -25.45
C VAL A 231 -13.88 -4.16 -25.61
N ALA A 232 -14.68 -4.17 -24.54
CA ALA A 232 -16.05 -3.64 -24.59
C ALA A 232 -16.05 -2.12 -24.84
N TYR A 233 -15.11 -1.38 -24.25
CA TYR A 233 -14.94 0.06 -24.49
C TYR A 233 -14.62 0.36 -25.95
N TYR A 234 -13.61 -0.29 -26.54
CA TYR A 234 -13.26 -0.06 -27.95
C TYR A 234 -14.33 -0.56 -28.91
N LYS A 235 -15.01 -1.65 -28.58
CA LYS A 235 -16.14 -2.12 -29.36
C LYS A 235 -17.25 -1.08 -29.41
N LYS A 236 -17.58 -0.46 -28.28
CA LYS A 236 -18.57 0.61 -28.21
C LYS A 236 -18.19 1.84 -29.07
N ILE A 237 -16.92 2.26 -29.01
CA ILE A 237 -16.40 3.34 -29.87
C ILE A 237 -16.56 2.98 -31.35
N TYR A 238 -16.17 1.75 -31.73
CA TYR A 238 -16.32 1.30 -33.09
C TYR A 238 -17.78 1.27 -33.56
N GLU A 239 -18.70 0.84 -32.74
CA GLU A 239 -20.14 0.81 -33.04
C GLU A 239 -20.73 2.20 -33.17
N THR A 240 -20.19 3.22 -32.46
CA THR A 240 -20.71 4.59 -32.47
C THR A 240 -20.05 5.45 -33.55
N ASP A 241 -18.70 5.41 -33.62
CA ASP A 241 -17.90 6.38 -34.39
C ASP A 241 -17.03 5.69 -35.48
N GLY A 242 -17.19 4.37 -35.65
CA GLY A 242 -16.47 3.58 -36.65
C GLY A 242 -14.95 3.51 -36.43
N LEU A 243 -14.22 3.22 -37.49
CA LEU A 243 -12.74 3.17 -37.46
C LEU A 243 -12.10 4.53 -37.11
N GLN A 244 -12.76 5.63 -37.44
CA GLN A 244 -12.23 6.96 -37.16
C GLN A 244 -12.22 7.22 -35.64
N GLY A 245 -13.27 6.86 -34.91
CA GLY A 245 -13.32 6.98 -33.47
C GLY A 245 -12.23 6.16 -32.76
N LEU A 246 -11.92 4.96 -33.28
CA LEU A 246 -10.80 4.16 -32.74
C LEU A 246 -9.43 4.80 -32.95
N LEU A 247 -9.20 5.42 -34.12
CA LEU A 247 -7.92 6.08 -34.42
C LEU A 247 -7.68 7.34 -33.60
N GLU A 248 -8.74 7.99 -33.12
CA GLU A 248 -8.65 9.17 -32.26
C GLU A 248 -8.30 8.82 -30.80
N GLN A 249 -8.37 7.54 -30.41
CA GLN A 249 -8.01 7.03 -29.06
C GLN A 249 -6.58 6.46 -28.99
N LEU A 250 -5.91 6.29 -30.13
CA LEU A 250 -4.51 5.85 -30.26
C LEU A 250 -3.57 7.06 -30.32
#